data_9a109ad3e1e834d6151aeacceb29fd1a
#
_entry.id   9a109ad3e1e834d6151aeacceb29fd1a
#
_cell.length_a   1.000
_cell.length_b   1.000
_cell.length_c   1.000
_cell.angle_alpha   90.00
_cell.angle_beta   90.00
_cell.angle_gamma   90.00
#
_symmetry.space_group_name_H-M   'P 1'
#
loop_
_entity.id
_entity.type
_entity.pdbx_description
1 polymer ?
#
loop_
_entity_poly.entity_id
_entity_poly.type
_entity_poly.pdbx_seq_one_letter_code
_entity_poly.pdbx_strand_id
1 'polypeptide(L)'
;RIWANSVLKEYLMKGYAIQHRFDKIEEDINTLKLKVNDIDFQLKTNLPPHEGIFFDGQVFDAYQFVVKIVKSAQKSIVLIDNYIDESVLLLLSKRNSGVHAMIYTAEFNKQLQLDSKKFNQQYPEITIKQFTKSHDRFLIIDNTSVYHIGASLKDLGKKWFAFSKINLDVNEMINKLNG
;
A
#
# COMPACT_ATOMS: atom_id res chain seq x y z
N ARG A 1 52.88 -31.66 26.36
CA ARG A 1 51.46 -32.05 26.11
C ARG A 1 50.48 -30.94 26.47
N ILE A 2 50.57 -30.29 27.65
CA ILE A 2 49.64 -29.25 28.12
C ILE A 2 49.68 -28.04 27.18
N TRP A 3 50.86 -27.55 26.76
CA TRP A 3 51.00 -26.43 25.85
C TRP A 3 50.37 -26.70 24.47
N ALA A 4 50.58 -27.89 23.91
CA ALA A 4 50.01 -28.25 22.61
C ALA A 4 48.45 -28.28 22.65
N ASN A 5 47.88 -28.79 23.73
CA ASN A 5 46.42 -28.79 23.93
C ASN A 5 45.84 -27.36 24.09
N SER A 6 46.58 -26.45 24.76
CA SER A 6 46.17 -25.06 24.91
C SER A 6 46.16 -24.34 23.54
N VAL A 7 47.21 -24.51 22.76
CA VAL A 7 47.30 -23.90 21.40
C VAL A 7 46.21 -24.45 20.47
N LEU A 8 46.00 -25.77 20.50
CA LEU A 8 44.94 -26.38 19.68
C LEU A 8 43.55 -25.89 20.07
N LYS A 9 43.26 -25.79 21.37
CA LYS A 9 42.01 -25.26 21.88
C LYS A 9 41.79 -23.81 21.44
N GLU A 10 42.80 -22.95 21.55
CA GLU A 10 42.72 -21.56 21.10
C GLU A 10 42.49 -21.47 19.60
N TYR A 11 43.13 -22.28 18.79
CA TYR A 11 42.94 -22.34 17.35
C TYR A 11 41.53 -22.78 16.96
N LEU A 12 41.01 -23.81 17.61
CA LEU A 12 39.63 -24.27 17.39
C LEU A 12 38.59 -23.22 17.79
N MET A 13 38.80 -22.53 18.92
CA MET A 13 37.90 -21.46 19.37
C MET A 13 37.91 -20.26 18.40
N LYS A 14 39.08 -19.86 17.91
CA LYS A 14 39.19 -18.82 16.89
C LYS A 14 38.53 -19.23 15.57
N GLY A 15 38.75 -20.48 15.12
CA GLY A 15 38.10 -21.03 13.94
C GLY A 15 36.58 -21.03 14.05
N TYR A 16 36.02 -21.45 15.18
CA TYR A 16 34.57 -21.42 15.44
C TYR A 16 34.02 -19.99 15.43
N ALA A 17 34.71 -19.05 16.07
CA ALA A 17 34.28 -17.65 16.08
C ALA A 17 34.31 -17.01 14.67
N ILE A 18 35.29 -17.36 13.85
CA ILE A 18 35.37 -16.92 12.46
C ILE A 18 34.21 -17.52 11.65
N GLN A 19 33.97 -18.83 11.77
CA GLN A 19 32.89 -19.50 11.07
C GLN A 19 31.52 -18.84 11.39
N HIS A 20 31.21 -18.63 12.66
CA HIS A 20 29.98 -17.98 13.07
C HIS A 20 29.84 -16.55 12.51
N ARG A 21 30.93 -15.81 12.37
CA ARG A 21 30.90 -14.48 11.73
C ARG A 21 30.67 -14.59 10.23
N PHE A 22 31.22 -15.60 9.55
CA PHE A 22 30.94 -15.84 8.14
C PHE A 22 29.47 -16.20 7.91
N ASP A 23 28.91 -17.09 8.71
CA ASP A 23 27.51 -17.50 8.60
C ASP A 23 26.59 -16.29 8.74
N LYS A 24 26.86 -15.38 9.71
CA LYS A 24 26.12 -14.15 9.90
C LYS A 24 26.26 -13.18 8.73
N ILE A 25 27.45 -13.01 8.19
CA ILE A 25 27.69 -12.16 7.01
C ILE A 25 26.94 -12.72 5.79
N GLU A 26 26.92 -14.03 5.62
CA GLU A 26 26.18 -14.69 4.53
C GLU A 26 24.68 -14.47 4.64
N GLU A 27 24.11 -14.53 5.84
CA GLU A 27 22.70 -14.21 6.13
C GLU A 27 22.39 -12.73 5.83
N ASP A 28 23.24 -11.81 6.29
CA ASP A 28 23.12 -10.38 6.04
C ASP A 28 23.19 -10.05 4.52
N ILE A 29 24.11 -10.69 3.78
CA ILE A 29 24.22 -10.54 2.32
C ILE A 29 22.98 -11.07 1.62
N ASN A 30 22.44 -12.21 2.03
CA ASN A 30 21.21 -12.75 1.44
C ASN A 30 20.01 -11.82 1.70
N THR A 31 19.90 -11.27 2.90
CA THR A 31 18.88 -10.28 3.23
C THR A 31 19.00 -9.01 2.39
N LEU A 32 20.23 -8.51 2.20
CA LEU A 32 20.50 -7.35 1.35
C LEU A 32 20.18 -7.63 -0.12
N LYS A 33 20.52 -8.82 -0.65
CA LYS A 33 20.17 -9.23 -2.01
C LYS A 33 18.67 -9.21 -2.24
N LEU A 34 17.88 -9.73 -1.28
CA LEU A 34 16.41 -9.71 -1.37
C LEU A 34 15.87 -8.28 -1.42
N LYS A 35 16.37 -7.38 -0.56
CA LYS A 35 16.00 -5.97 -0.55
C LYS A 35 16.37 -5.24 -1.85
N VAL A 36 17.56 -5.48 -2.38
CA VAL A 36 18.02 -4.89 -3.66
C VAL A 36 17.17 -5.38 -4.82
N ASN A 37 16.84 -6.67 -4.87
CA ASN A 37 15.94 -7.22 -5.90
C ASN A 37 14.54 -6.62 -5.83
N ASP A 38 14.00 -6.39 -4.62
CA ASP A 38 12.70 -5.73 -4.43
C ASP A 38 12.74 -4.28 -4.92
N ILE A 39 13.79 -3.53 -4.60
CA ILE A 39 14.00 -2.16 -5.09
C ILE A 39 14.13 -2.14 -6.64
N ASP A 40 14.93 -3.04 -7.21
CA ASP A 40 15.10 -3.15 -8.67
C ASP A 40 13.78 -3.50 -9.37
N PHE A 41 13.00 -4.41 -8.79
CA PHE A 41 11.66 -4.74 -9.26
C PHE A 41 10.71 -3.53 -9.20
N GLN A 42 10.71 -2.78 -8.08
CA GLN A 42 9.91 -1.56 -7.93
C GLN A 42 10.30 -0.48 -8.95
N LEU A 43 11.59 -0.28 -9.17
CA LEU A 43 12.09 0.68 -10.18
C LEU A 43 11.69 0.29 -11.60
N LYS A 44 11.78 -1.00 -11.95
CA LYS A 44 11.43 -1.53 -13.28
C LYS A 44 9.92 -1.55 -13.54
N THR A 45 9.11 -1.76 -12.50
CA THR A 45 7.65 -1.87 -12.64
C THR A 45 6.91 -0.56 -12.40
N ASN A 46 7.60 0.54 -12.06
CA ASN A 46 6.99 1.82 -11.67
C ASN A 46 5.92 1.68 -10.57
N LEU A 47 6.03 0.66 -9.72
CA LEU A 47 5.11 0.48 -8.59
C LEU A 47 5.27 1.62 -7.58
N PRO A 48 4.17 2.07 -6.97
CA PRO A 48 4.25 3.06 -5.89
C PRO A 48 5.10 2.55 -4.72
N PRO A 49 5.84 3.44 -4.01
CA PRO A 49 6.58 3.07 -2.81
C PRO A 49 5.64 2.48 -1.75
N HIS A 50 6.19 1.65 -0.86
CA HIS A 50 5.41 0.97 0.17
C HIS A 50 4.95 1.91 1.28
N GLU A 51 5.70 2.96 1.59
CA GLU A 51 5.37 3.94 2.62
C GLU A 51 6.03 5.29 2.32
N GLY A 52 5.50 6.35 2.91
CA GLY A 52 6.06 7.69 2.77
C GLY A 52 5.17 8.76 3.39
N ILE A 53 5.63 10.00 3.24
CA ILE A 53 4.93 11.20 3.69
C ILE A 53 4.88 12.18 2.53
N PHE A 54 3.69 12.74 2.28
CA PHE A 54 3.52 13.95 1.46
C PHE A 54 3.37 15.16 2.37
N PHE A 55 4.04 16.23 1.99
CA PHE A 55 3.98 17.51 2.70
C PHE A 55 2.93 18.42 2.07
N ASP A 56 2.59 19.52 2.75
CA ASP A 56 1.68 20.53 2.21
C ASP A 56 2.22 21.11 0.89
N GLY A 57 1.32 21.38 -0.04
CA GLY A 57 1.64 21.85 -1.39
C GLY A 57 2.00 20.76 -2.41
N GLN A 58 2.27 19.52 -1.99
CA GLN A 58 2.54 18.39 -2.90
C GLN A 58 1.24 17.77 -3.46
N VAL A 59 0.30 18.62 -3.87
CA VAL A 59 -1.04 18.17 -4.31
C VAL A 59 -0.97 17.29 -5.55
N PHE A 60 -0.17 17.71 -6.55
CA PHE A 60 -0.06 16.96 -7.81
C PHE A 60 0.71 15.64 -7.63
N ASP A 61 1.77 15.64 -6.84
CA ASP A 61 2.56 14.43 -6.57
C ASP A 61 1.72 13.38 -5.82
N ALA A 62 0.98 13.81 -4.80
CA ALA A 62 0.07 12.96 -4.05
C ALA A 62 -1.06 12.40 -4.94
N TYR A 63 -1.64 13.25 -5.81
CA TYR A 63 -2.61 12.82 -6.81
C TYR A 63 -2.02 11.77 -7.75
N GLN A 64 -0.83 12.01 -8.33
CA GLN A 64 -0.16 11.07 -9.23
C GLN A 64 0.16 9.73 -8.55
N PHE A 65 0.55 9.79 -7.28
CA PHE A 65 0.77 8.58 -6.47
C PHE A 65 -0.49 7.72 -6.42
N VAL A 66 -1.64 8.30 -6.03
CA VAL A 66 -2.90 7.55 -5.94
C VAL A 66 -3.37 7.08 -7.32
N VAL A 67 -3.20 7.89 -8.37
CA VAL A 67 -3.49 7.49 -9.76
C VAL A 67 -2.66 6.27 -10.18
N LYS A 68 -1.37 6.19 -9.81
CA LYS A 68 -0.54 5.00 -10.07
C LYS A 68 -1.10 3.77 -9.38
N ILE A 69 -1.52 3.88 -8.12
CA ILE A 69 -2.16 2.78 -7.39
C ILE A 69 -3.46 2.35 -8.08
N VAL A 70 -4.33 3.29 -8.45
CA VAL A 70 -5.59 3.02 -9.14
C VAL A 70 -5.36 2.32 -10.49
N LYS A 71 -4.35 2.75 -11.25
CA LYS A 71 -3.97 2.14 -12.54
C LYS A 71 -3.31 0.76 -12.39
N SER A 72 -2.75 0.42 -11.23
CA SER A 72 -2.19 -0.91 -11.00
C SER A 72 -3.24 -2.00 -10.84
N ALA A 73 -4.49 -1.63 -10.54
CA ALA A 73 -5.60 -2.57 -10.39
C ALA A 73 -5.89 -3.33 -11.71
N GLN A 74 -6.11 -4.62 -11.59
CA GLN A 74 -6.45 -5.52 -12.71
C GLN A 74 -7.88 -6.10 -12.58
N LYS A 75 -8.44 -6.16 -11.36
CA LYS A 75 -9.74 -6.79 -11.09
C LYS A 75 -10.67 -5.86 -10.31
N SER A 76 -10.21 -5.28 -9.22
CA SER A 76 -11.08 -4.53 -8.32
C SER A 76 -10.36 -3.46 -7.52
N ILE A 77 -11.12 -2.41 -7.20
CA ILE A 77 -10.72 -1.35 -6.28
C ILE A 77 -11.80 -1.21 -5.24
N VAL A 78 -11.42 -1.22 -3.95
CA VAL A 78 -12.31 -0.87 -2.84
C VAL A 78 -11.69 0.31 -2.11
N LEU A 79 -12.42 1.42 -2.08
CA LEU A 79 -12.05 2.61 -1.33
C LEU A 79 -12.90 2.70 -0.07
N ILE A 80 -12.26 2.91 1.07
CA ILE A 80 -12.91 3.29 2.33
C ILE A 80 -12.46 4.70 2.65
N ASP A 81 -13.36 5.68 2.51
CA ASP A 81 -13.08 7.09 2.78
C ASP A 81 -14.36 7.80 3.21
N ASN A 82 -14.36 8.35 4.41
CA ASN A 82 -15.56 8.98 5.02
C ASN A 82 -16.00 10.26 4.30
N TYR A 83 -15.11 10.92 3.55
CA TYR A 83 -15.35 12.24 2.97
C TYR A 83 -14.98 12.27 1.49
N ILE A 84 -15.91 11.90 0.64
CA ILE A 84 -15.70 11.88 -0.81
C ILE A 84 -16.57 12.90 -1.52
N ASP A 85 -16.15 13.31 -2.71
CA ASP A 85 -16.87 14.15 -3.63
C ASP A 85 -16.64 13.69 -5.10
N GLU A 86 -17.09 14.47 -6.06
CA GLU A 86 -16.96 14.18 -7.49
C GLU A 86 -15.49 14.03 -7.95
N SER A 87 -14.55 14.70 -7.28
CA SER A 87 -13.12 14.60 -7.61
C SER A 87 -12.58 13.19 -7.39
N VAL A 88 -13.09 12.48 -6.37
CA VAL A 88 -12.75 11.09 -6.09
C VAL A 88 -13.32 10.15 -7.17
N LEU A 89 -14.53 10.41 -7.67
CA LEU A 89 -15.09 9.66 -8.80
C LEU A 89 -14.23 9.81 -10.04
N LEU A 90 -13.80 11.04 -10.35
CA LEU A 90 -12.89 11.34 -11.47
C LEU A 90 -11.51 10.69 -11.30
N LEU A 91 -10.99 10.61 -10.06
CA LEU A 91 -9.75 9.91 -9.78
C LEU A 91 -9.90 8.40 -10.07
N LEU A 92 -10.98 7.78 -9.61
CA LEU A 92 -11.25 6.37 -9.85
C LEU A 92 -11.60 6.06 -11.32
N SER A 93 -12.03 7.05 -12.13
CA SER A 93 -12.22 6.85 -13.58
C SER A 93 -10.91 6.54 -14.33
N LYS A 94 -9.75 6.79 -13.70
CA LYS A 94 -8.43 6.48 -14.28
C LYS A 94 -8.05 4.99 -14.20
N ARG A 95 -8.90 4.15 -13.58
CA ARG A 95 -8.69 2.70 -13.54
C ARG A 95 -8.74 2.05 -14.92
N ASN A 96 -8.13 0.91 -15.06
CA ASN A 96 -8.17 0.14 -16.29
C ASN A 96 -9.60 -0.33 -16.62
N SER A 97 -9.87 -0.55 -17.90
CA SER A 97 -11.15 -1.08 -18.35
C SER A 97 -11.39 -2.46 -17.73
N GLY A 98 -12.64 -2.75 -17.33
CA GLY A 98 -13.02 -4.01 -16.69
C GLY A 98 -12.72 -4.10 -15.18
N VAL A 99 -12.05 -3.11 -14.59
CA VAL A 99 -11.80 -3.07 -13.14
C VAL A 99 -13.06 -2.57 -12.42
N HIS A 100 -13.59 -3.38 -11.51
CA HIS A 100 -14.72 -2.99 -10.66
C HIS A 100 -14.27 -2.01 -9.58
N ALA A 101 -15.10 -1.00 -9.28
CA ALA A 101 -14.83 -0.04 -8.22
C ALA A 101 -15.99 0.05 -7.23
N MET A 102 -15.67 -0.02 -5.94
CA MET A 102 -16.62 0.14 -4.84
C MET A 102 -16.08 1.16 -3.84
N ILE A 103 -16.94 2.01 -3.35
CA ILE A 103 -16.62 3.01 -2.33
C ILE A 103 -17.49 2.77 -1.10
N TYR A 104 -16.85 2.79 0.08
CA TYR A 104 -17.50 2.83 1.37
C TYR A 104 -17.23 4.20 2.01
N THR A 105 -18.31 4.96 2.29
CA THR A 105 -18.22 6.32 2.82
C THR A 105 -19.22 6.53 3.97
N ALA A 106 -18.85 7.38 4.93
CA ALA A 106 -19.78 7.74 6.00
C ALA A 106 -20.90 8.64 5.52
N GLU A 107 -20.61 9.55 4.59
CA GLU A 107 -21.56 10.54 4.05
C GLU A 107 -21.93 10.21 2.61
N PHE A 108 -23.16 9.73 2.41
CA PHE A 108 -23.74 9.52 1.08
C PHE A 108 -24.94 10.45 0.91
N ASN A 109 -24.65 11.74 0.83
CA ASN A 109 -25.64 12.81 0.72
C ASN A 109 -26.29 12.88 -0.68
N LYS A 110 -27.35 13.71 -0.82
CA LYS A 110 -28.10 13.85 -2.08
C LYS A 110 -27.24 14.32 -3.24
N GLN A 111 -26.25 15.20 -3.01
CA GLN A 111 -25.37 15.70 -4.05
C GLN A 111 -24.50 14.55 -4.60
N LEU A 112 -23.82 13.81 -3.72
CA LEU A 112 -22.99 12.67 -4.12
C LEU A 112 -23.80 11.56 -4.84
N GLN A 113 -25.06 11.34 -4.43
CA GLN A 113 -25.97 10.43 -5.13
C GLN A 113 -26.26 10.89 -6.56
N LEU A 114 -26.46 12.20 -6.76
CA LEU A 114 -26.70 12.75 -8.08
C LEU A 114 -25.45 12.67 -8.97
N ASP A 115 -24.30 13.01 -8.40
CA ASP A 115 -23.01 12.98 -9.11
C ASP A 115 -22.62 11.55 -9.49
N SER A 116 -22.81 10.57 -8.60
CA SER A 116 -22.56 9.17 -8.92
C SER A 116 -23.48 8.64 -10.02
N LYS A 117 -24.76 9.05 -10.04
CA LYS A 117 -25.69 8.69 -11.13
C LYS A 117 -25.23 9.26 -12.48
N LYS A 118 -24.85 10.54 -12.51
CA LYS A 118 -24.32 11.17 -13.73
C LYS A 118 -23.01 10.52 -14.18
N PHE A 119 -22.11 10.24 -13.23
CA PHE A 119 -20.86 9.57 -13.50
C PHE A 119 -21.08 8.20 -14.14
N ASN A 120 -21.95 7.37 -13.57
CA ASN A 120 -22.24 6.02 -14.04
C ASN A 120 -22.97 5.98 -15.40
N GLN A 121 -23.50 7.12 -15.90
CA GLN A 121 -24.03 7.22 -17.26
C GLN A 121 -22.92 7.35 -18.33
N GLN A 122 -21.74 7.85 -17.94
CA GLN A 122 -20.66 8.17 -18.88
C GLN A 122 -19.43 7.28 -18.70
N TYR A 123 -19.17 6.84 -17.48
CA TYR A 123 -17.98 6.07 -17.08
C TYR A 123 -18.35 4.68 -16.57
N PRO A 124 -17.40 3.73 -16.53
CA PRO A 124 -17.61 2.44 -15.89
C PRO A 124 -18.16 2.62 -14.46
N GLU A 125 -19.16 1.82 -14.12
CA GLU A 125 -19.92 1.96 -12.87
C GLU A 125 -19.02 1.93 -11.62
N ILE A 126 -19.32 2.84 -10.66
CA ILE A 126 -18.84 2.84 -9.30
C ILE A 126 -20.01 2.61 -8.37
N THR A 127 -19.92 1.58 -7.54
CA THR A 127 -20.91 1.32 -6.49
C THR A 127 -20.51 2.06 -5.22
N ILE A 128 -21.42 2.83 -4.61
CA ILE A 128 -21.19 3.53 -3.35
C ILE A 128 -22.11 2.95 -2.28
N LYS A 129 -21.52 2.60 -1.12
CA LYS A 129 -22.23 2.11 0.06
C LYS A 129 -21.93 2.99 1.27
N GLN A 130 -22.91 3.14 2.15
CA GLN A 130 -22.68 3.83 3.41
C GLN A 130 -21.96 2.90 4.41
N PHE A 131 -20.91 3.44 5.06
CA PHE A 131 -20.14 2.73 6.07
C PHE A 131 -19.50 3.74 7.03
N THR A 132 -19.79 3.61 8.33
CA THR A 132 -19.40 4.59 9.36
C THR A 132 -18.41 4.05 10.40
N LYS A 133 -17.94 2.80 10.22
CA LYS A 133 -17.14 2.11 11.24
C LYS A 133 -15.61 2.27 11.04
N SER A 134 -15.16 3.09 10.09
CA SER A 134 -13.74 3.35 9.86
C SER A 134 -13.39 4.79 10.17
N HIS A 135 -12.30 5.01 10.89
CA HIS A 135 -11.68 6.34 11.05
C HIS A 135 -10.68 6.61 9.93
N ASP A 136 -9.91 5.60 9.56
CA ASP A 136 -8.86 5.69 8.57
C ASP A 136 -9.36 5.45 7.15
N ARG A 137 -8.56 5.83 6.17
CA ARG A 137 -8.84 5.65 4.76
C ARG A 137 -7.98 4.52 4.23
N PHE A 138 -8.63 3.62 3.49
CA PHE A 138 -7.97 2.48 2.90
C PHE A 138 -8.31 2.36 1.42
N LEU A 139 -7.31 2.06 0.62
CA LEU A 139 -7.45 1.73 -0.78
C LEU A 139 -6.99 0.29 -0.98
N ILE A 140 -7.92 -0.59 -1.30
CA ILE A 140 -7.68 -2.02 -1.48
C ILE A 140 -7.67 -2.30 -2.97
N ILE A 141 -6.61 -2.94 -3.45
CA ILE A 141 -6.39 -3.28 -4.86
C ILE A 141 -6.42 -4.80 -5.02
N ASP A 142 -7.29 -5.27 -5.93
CA ASP A 142 -7.42 -6.67 -6.35
C ASP A 142 -7.63 -7.67 -5.20
N ASN A 143 -8.13 -7.21 -4.07
CA ASN A 143 -8.26 -7.96 -2.81
C ASN A 143 -6.94 -8.59 -2.33
N THR A 144 -5.80 -8.00 -2.68
CA THR A 144 -4.46 -8.49 -2.34
C THR A 144 -3.56 -7.44 -1.70
N SER A 145 -3.76 -6.18 -2.01
CA SER A 145 -2.92 -5.09 -1.52
C SER A 145 -3.77 -4.03 -0.83
N VAL A 146 -3.40 -3.64 0.39
CA VAL A 146 -4.06 -2.61 1.17
C VAL A 146 -3.12 -1.43 1.34
N TYR A 147 -3.57 -0.24 0.95
CA TYR A 147 -2.90 1.02 1.23
C TYR A 147 -3.70 1.79 2.27
N HIS A 148 -3.06 2.12 3.39
CA HIS A 148 -3.54 3.13 4.33
C HIS A 148 -3.16 4.50 3.81
N ILE A 149 -4.10 5.45 3.80
CA ILE A 149 -3.90 6.82 3.33
C ILE A 149 -4.37 7.78 4.40
N GLY A 150 -3.47 8.53 5.00
CA GLY A 150 -3.74 9.43 6.14
C GLY A 150 -4.59 10.66 5.80
N ALA A 151 -4.90 10.89 4.53
CA ALA A 151 -5.79 11.96 4.07
C ALA A 151 -6.97 11.40 3.27
N SER A 152 -8.11 12.13 3.26
CA SER A 152 -9.16 11.85 2.28
C SER A 152 -8.66 12.09 0.86
N LEU A 153 -9.11 11.27 -0.10
CA LEU A 153 -8.65 11.36 -1.48
C LEU A 153 -9.01 12.70 -2.14
N LYS A 154 -10.02 13.41 -1.67
CA LYS A 154 -10.37 14.78 -2.12
C LYS A 154 -9.40 15.85 -1.62
N ASP A 155 -8.63 15.55 -0.56
CA ASP A 155 -7.75 16.52 0.12
C ASP A 155 -6.26 16.19 0.01
N LEU A 156 -5.88 15.33 -0.93
CA LEU A 156 -4.50 14.89 -1.13
C LEU A 156 -3.54 16.08 -1.28
N GLY A 157 -2.46 16.07 -0.48
CA GLY A 157 -1.38 17.06 -0.53
C GLY A 157 -1.74 18.47 -0.06
N LYS A 158 -2.98 18.73 0.40
CA LYS A 158 -3.35 20.01 1.01
C LYS A 158 -2.74 20.19 2.41
N LYS A 159 -2.50 19.09 3.11
CA LYS A 159 -1.83 19.01 4.42
C LYS A 159 -0.93 17.79 4.42
N TRP A 160 -0.03 17.72 5.39
CA TRP A 160 0.83 16.55 5.59
C TRP A 160 0.00 15.30 5.84
N PHE A 161 0.33 14.23 5.14
CA PHE A 161 -0.23 12.93 5.42
C PHE A 161 0.78 11.82 5.10
N ALA A 162 0.73 10.77 5.91
CA ALA A 162 1.48 9.55 5.66
C ALA A 162 0.64 8.56 4.86
N PHE A 163 1.31 7.67 4.15
CA PHE A 163 0.70 6.48 3.56
C PHE A 163 1.59 5.27 3.80
N SER A 164 0.98 4.09 3.82
CA SER A 164 1.70 2.83 3.90
C SER A 164 0.93 1.70 3.22
N LYS A 165 1.66 0.81 2.56
CA LYS A 165 1.13 -0.48 2.12
C LYS A 165 1.16 -1.43 3.30
N ILE A 166 0.00 -1.86 3.76
CA ILE A 166 -0.14 -2.71 4.95
C ILE A 166 -0.10 -4.17 4.52
N ASN A 167 0.70 -4.97 5.21
CA ASN A 167 0.73 -6.42 5.03
C ASN A 167 -0.23 -7.08 6.02
N LEU A 168 -1.46 -7.33 5.57
CA LEU A 168 -2.50 -8.01 6.35
C LEU A 168 -3.34 -8.92 5.47
N ASP A 169 -4.13 -9.81 6.09
CA ASP A 169 -5.13 -10.60 5.36
C ASP A 169 -6.32 -9.72 4.95
N VAL A 170 -6.37 -9.41 3.65
CA VAL A 170 -7.41 -8.57 3.06
C VAL A 170 -8.81 -9.15 3.26
N ASN A 171 -8.94 -10.48 3.32
CA ASN A 171 -10.23 -11.14 3.48
C ASN A 171 -10.91 -10.74 4.80
N GLU A 172 -10.14 -10.50 5.86
CA GLU A 172 -10.70 -10.03 7.12
C GLU A 172 -11.38 -8.66 6.94
N MET A 173 -10.72 -7.72 6.25
CA MET A 173 -11.31 -6.40 5.97
C MET A 173 -12.57 -6.52 5.11
N ILE A 174 -12.52 -7.29 4.03
CA ILE A 174 -13.67 -7.47 3.11
C ILE A 174 -14.87 -8.09 3.84
N ASN A 175 -14.63 -9.08 4.70
CA ASN A 175 -15.69 -9.69 5.51
C ASN A 175 -16.34 -8.68 6.46
N LYS A 176 -15.56 -7.80 7.07
CA LYS A 176 -16.06 -6.71 7.95
C LYS A 176 -16.86 -5.64 7.20
N LEU A 177 -16.61 -5.44 5.91
CA LEU A 177 -17.36 -4.51 5.07
C LEU A 177 -18.71 -5.07 4.61
N ASN A 178 -18.85 -6.41 4.56
CA ASN A 178 -20.06 -7.08 4.10
C ASN A 178 -21.00 -7.54 5.24
N GLY A 179 -20.58 -7.45 6.48
CA GLY A 179 -21.35 -7.77 7.69
C GLY A 179 -21.71 -6.54 8.47
#